data_1d868bf3ea55ce32fd831503cff91a73
#
_entry.id   1d868bf3ea55ce32fd831503cff91a73
#
_cell.length_a   1.000
_cell.length_b   1.000
_cell.length_c   1.000
_cell.angle_alpha   90.00
_cell.angle_beta   90.00
_cell.angle_gamma   90.00
#
_symmetry.space_group_name_H-M   'P 1'
#
loop_
_entity.id
_entity.type
_entity.pdbx_description
1 polymer ?
#
loop_
_entity_poly.entity_id
_entity_poly.type
_entity_poly.pdbx_seq_one_letter_code
_entity_poly.pdbx_strand_id
1 'polypeptide(L)'
;MMRDAVLKVAGLLMCVAVAASALAQTASSPKSAPPGAVKSTGTKALEAGAVLLQGNAPVQDLTIYLNGFHPMKAHPERQMEAHHFCRQVNEDFAQCVLFDGNTESANLNGIEYIISEKVFTTLPAAEKKFWHPHNGEILSGQLVAPGIPEAAEHALMQKKMNSYGKTWHVWNTGHHGVAGDTLPLGEPMLAWSFNRDGEAAPGLVAARDKRMKLDSAARRTHRSDLRGIAKPQSGVDALKGQFGRPGTDIPGVSEQRPVASPAK
;
A
#
# COMPACT_ATOMS: atom_id res chain seq x y z
N MET A 1 33.32 37.65 10.10
CA MET A 1 33.24 36.24 10.51
C MET A 1 32.06 35.90 11.43
N MET A 2 31.52 36.77 12.27
CA MET A 2 30.36 36.45 13.15
C MET A 2 28.99 36.51 12.44
N ARG A 3 28.81 37.25 11.35
CA ARG A 3 27.53 37.38 10.66
C ARG A 3 27.17 36.12 9.81
N ASP A 4 28.16 35.44 9.27
CA ASP A 4 27.92 34.26 8.43
C ASP A 4 27.58 33.01 9.21
N ALA A 5 28.01 32.93 10.47
CA ALA A 5 27.66 31.80 11.36
C ALA A 5 26.20 31.85 11.82
N VAL A 6 25.64 33.06 12.04
CA VAL A 6 24.23 33.22 12.46
C VAL A 6 23.26 32.87 11.33
N LEU A 7 23.61 33.18 10.08
CA LEU A 7 22.75 32.82 8.93
C LEU A 7 22.69 31.30 8.68
N LYS A 8 23.78 30.58 8.91
CA LYS A 8 23.82 29.11 8.72
C LYS A 8 23.06 28.37 9.79
N VAL A 9 23.06 28.85 11.03
CA VAL A 9 22.30 28.25 12.15
C VAL A 9 20.80 28.49 11.97
N ALA A 10 20.39 29.67 11.49
CA ALA A 10 18.98 29.97 11.22
C ALA A 10 18.42 29.11 10.07
N GLY A 11 19.22 28.85 9.02
CA GLY A 11 18.81 27.98 7.90
C GLY A 11 18.64 26.52 8.32
N LEU A 12 19.48 26.01 9.21
CA LEU A 12 19.39 24.62 9.70
C LEU A 12 18.20 24.40 10.63
N LEU A 13 17.87 25.36 11.49
CA LEU A 13 16.69 25.32 12.38
C LEU A 13 15.38 25.38 11.57
N MET A 14 15.34 26.10 10.47
CA MET A 14 14.14 26.19 9.63
C MET A 14 13.84 24.89 8.87
N CYS A 15 14.86 24.15 8.44
CA CYS A 15 14.71 22.84 7.80
C CYS A 15 14.20 21.75 8.75
N VAL A 16 14.61 21.78 10.04
CA VAL A 16 14.16 20.81 11.05
C VAL A 16 12.71 21.04 11.46
N ALA A 17 12.26 22.30 11.53
CA ALA A 17 10.87 22.64 11.88
C ALA A 17 9.86 22.21 10.80
N VAL A 18 10.22 22.23 9.51
CA VAL A 18 9.35 21.79 8.41
C VAL A 18 9.20 20.27 8.38
N ALA A 19 10.24 19.50 8.73
CA ALA A 19 10.18 18.04 8.79
C ALA A 19 9.29 17.52 9.95
N ALA A 20 9.27 18.20 11.08
CA ALA A 20 8.44 17.80 12.23
C ALA A 20 6.94 18.03 12.01
N SER A 21 6.55 19.00 11.17
CA SER A 21 5.15 19.31 10.86
C SER A 21 4.50 18.31 9.91
N ALA A 22 5.26 17.64 9.04
CA ALA A 22 4.75 16.71 8.05
C ALA A 22 4.35 15.34 8.67
N LEU A 23 4.98 14.93 9.77
CA LEU A 23 4.74 13.63 10.40
C LEU A 23 3.44 13.57 11.23
N ALA A 24 2.88 14.71 11.65
CA ALA A 24 1.72 14.76 12.54
C ALA A 24 0.36 14.53 11.86
N GLN A 25 0.29 14.42 10.54
CA GLN A 25 -1.00 14.49 9.81
C GLN A 25 -1.61 13.17 9.35
N THR A 26 -0.94 12.02 9.52
CA THR A 26 -1.34 10.76 8.87
C THR A 26 -1.54 9.57 9.79
N ALA A 27 -1.73 9.79 11.10
CA ALA A 27 -1.89 8.67 12.04
C ALA A 27 -3.19 7.90 11.80
N SER A 28 -3.08 6.59 11.69
CA SER A 28 -4.18 5.63 11.64
C SER A 28 -3.94 4.54 12.67
N SER A 29 -4.83 4.47 13.67
CA SER A 29 -4.73 3.48 14.75
C SER A 29 -5.17 2.09 14.28
N PRO A 30 -4.71 1.01 14.95
CA PRO A 30 -5.11 -0.35 14.65
C PRO A 30 -6.62 -0.54 14.86
N LYS A 31 -7.20 -1.49 14.11
CA LYS A 31 -8.63 -1.82 14.16
C LYS A 31 -8.92 -2.94 15.14
N SER A 32 -7.90 -3.72 15.52
CA SER A 32 -8.02 -4.85 16.44
C SER A 32 -6.98 -4.75 17.55
N ALA A 33 -7.38 -5.14 18.77
CA ALA A 33 -6.46 -5.25 19.92
C ALA A 33 -6.30 -6.73 20.28
N PRO A 34 -5.08 -7.30 20.16
CA PRO A 34 -4.84 -8.68 20.56
C PRO A 34 -5.12 -8.89 22.05
N PRO A 35 -5.74 -10.02 22.43
CA PRO A 35 -5.94 -10.37 23.82
C PRO A 35 -4.61 -10.72 24.49
N GLY A 36 -4.51 -10.54 25.80
CA GLY A 36 -3.35 -10.96 26.57
C GLY A 36 -3.10 -10.08 27.79
N ALA A 37 -2.15 -10.52 28.62
CA ALA A 37 -1.71 -9.78 29.77
C ALA A 37 -0.83 -8.60 29.38
N VAL A 38 -0.86 -7.53 30.17
CA VAL A 38 0.05 -6.39 30.01
C VAL A 38 1.49 -6.86 30.18
N LYS A 39 2.41 -6.35 29.36
CA LYS A 39 3.85 -6.66 29.44
C LYS A 39 4.40 -6.47 30.85
N SER A 40 5.02 -7.52 31.37
CA SER A 40 5.70 -7.48 32.67
C SER A 40 6.93 -6.57 32.64
N THR A 41 7.44 -6.21 33.80
CA THR A 41 8.71 -5.47 33.91
C THR A 41 9.88 -6.26 33.29
N GLY A 42 9.89 -7.59 33.46
CA GLY A 42 10.90 -8.46 32.83
C GLY A 42 10.84 -8.40 31.30
N THR A 43 9.65 -8.50 30.72
CA THR A 43 9.47 -8.35 29.25
C THR A 43 9.98 -7.01 28.75
N LYS A 44 9.64 -5.92 29.43
CA LYS A 44 10.10 -4.56 29.05
C LYS A 44 11.63 -4.40 29.14
N ALA A 45 12.25 -5.03 30.16
CA ALA A 45 13.71 -5.04 30.29
C ALA A 45 14.39 -5.81 29.16
N LEU A 46 13.84 -6.97 28.75
CA LEU A 46 14.34 -7.74 27.61
C LEU A 46 14.20 -6.97 26.29
N GLU A 47 13.09 -6.30 26.06
CA GLU A 47 12.88 -5.45 24.88
C GLU A 47 13.89 -4.29 24.83
N ALA A 48 14.12 -3.62 25.96
CA ALA A 48 15.13 -2.56 26.06
C ALA A 48 16.55 -3.09 25.77
N GLY A 49 16.88 -4.29 26.27
CA GLY A 49 18.13 -4.97 25.96
C GLY A 49 18.26 -5.32 24.49
N ALA A 50 17.19 -5.80 23.87
CA ALA A 50 17.16 -6.11 22.44
C ALA A 50 17.42 -4.87 21.57
N VAL A 51 16.80 -3.74 21.89
CA VAL A 51 17.04 -2.45 21.20
C VAL A 51 18.53 -2.05 21.21
N LEU A 52 19.23 -2.33 22.31
CA LEU A 52 20.64 -1.95 22.48
C LEU A 52 21.61 -2.98 21.86
N LEU A 53 21.25 -4.26 21.87
CA LEU A 53 22.19 -5.36 21.58
C LEU A 53 21.90 -6.10 20.29
N GLN A 54 20.67 -6.03 19.78
CA GLN A 54 20.27 -6.74 18.55
C GLN A 54 20.13 -5.77 17.38
N GLY A 55 20.67 -6.14 16.22
CA GLY A 55 20.49 -5.40 14.98
C GLY A 55 19.11 -5.66 14.38
N ASN A 56 18.50 -4.63 13.79
CA ASN A 56 17.21 -4.70 13.10
C ASN A 56 17.29 -4.27 11.63
N ALA A 57 18.47 -4.43 11.02
CA ALA A 57 18.78 -3.99 9.66
C ALA A 57 17.72 -4.35 8.60
N PRO A 58 17.12 -5.56 8.58
CA PRO A 58 16.10 -5.88 7.57
C PRO A 58 14.85 -5.00 7.63
N VAL A 59 14.44 -4.55 8.81
CA VAL A 59 13.23 -3.73 8.98
C VAL A 59 13.52 -2.23 8.90
N GLN A 60 14.75 -1.80 9.16
CA GLN A 60 15.15 -0.40 9.04
C GLN A 60 15.05 0.13 7.61
N ASP A 61 15.21 -0.73 6.62
CA ASP A 61 15.14 -0.37 5.20
C ASP A 61 13.69 -0.31 4.66
N LEU A 62 12.69 -0.66 5.44
CA LEU A 62 11.27 -0.59 5.06
C LEU A 62 10.76 0.86 5.20
N THR A 63 11.34 1.78 4.43
CA THR A 63 11.18 3.23 4.58
C THR A 63 10.16 3.86 3.66
N ILE A 64 9.74 3.16 2.60
CA ILE A 64 8.73 3.66 1.66
C ILE A 64 7.35 3.33 2.22
N TYR A 65 6.57 4.35 2.58
CA TYR A 65 5.21 4.17 3.07
C TYR A 65 4.19 4.42 1.98
N LEU A 66 3.32 3.41 1.74
CA LEU A 66 2.18 3.49 0.83
C LEU A 66 0.90 3.13 1.59
N ASN A 67 -0.22 3.71 1.17
CA ASN A 67 -1.53 3.33 1.67
C ASN A 67 -2.46 3.06 0.48
N GLY A 68 -3.11 1.91 0.50
CA GLY A 68 -4.02 1.45 -0.53
C GLY A 68 -5.15 0.60 0.05
N PHE A 69 -5.84 -0.13 -0.82
CA PHE A 69 -6.96 -0.97 -0.45
C PHE A 69 -6.89 -2.31 -1.16
N HIS A 70 -7.22 -3.37 -0.45
CA HIS A 70 -7.27 -4.72 -1.00
C HIS A 70 -8.65 -5.36 -0.79
N PRO A 71 -9.33 -5.79 -1.85
CA PRO A 71 -10.34 -6.84 -1.77
C PRO A 71 -9.63 -8.19 -1.68
N MET A 72 -10.19 -9.16 -0.97
CA MET A 72 -9.69 -10.53 -0.99
C MET A 72 -10.15 -11.21 -2.29
N LYS A 73 -9.24 -11.88 -3.00
CA LYS A 73 -9.55 -12.44 -4.33
C LYS A 73 -10.69 -13.47 -4.33
N ALA A 74 -10.74 -14.33 -3.32
CA ALA A 74 -11.80 -15.32 -3.17
C ALA A 74 -13.07 -14.77 -2.49
N HIS A 75 -12.98 -13.58 -1.87
CA HIS A 75 -14.02 -12.93 -1.09
C HIS A 75 -14.01 -11.42 -1.32
N PRO A 76 -14.42 -10.92 -2.52
CA PRO A 76 -14.32 -9.51 -2.88
C PRO A 76 -15.10 -8.55 -1.99
N GLU A 77 -16.04 -9.05 -1.22
CA GLU A 77 -16.77 -8.30 -0.19
C GLU A 77 -15.89 -7.95 1.01
N ARG A 78 -14.82 -8.71 1.26
CA ARG A 78 -13.84 -8.44 2.32
C ARG A 78 -12.80 -7.45 1.79
N GLN A 79 -13.04 -6.18 2.09
CA GLN A 79 -12.23 -5.06 1.60
C GLN A 79 -11.58 -4.34 2.77
N MET A 80 -10.27 -4.28 2.77
CA MET A 80 -9.50 -3.64 3.84
C MET A 80 -8.56 -2.58 3.31
N GLU A 81 -8.31 -1.58 4.15
CA GLU A 81 -7.23 -0.64 3.97
C GLU A 81 -5.92 -1.30 4.40
N ALA A 82 -4.87 -1.10 3.62
CA ALA A 82 -3.55 -1.66 3.85
C ALA A 82 -2.49 -0.55 3.94
N HIS A 83 -1.69 -0.59 5.00
CA HIS A 83 -0.55 0.29 5.22
C HIS A 83 0.72 -0.48 4.90
N HIS A 84 1.35 -0.16 3.78
CA HIS A 84 2.53 -0.84 3.26
C HIS A 84 3.79 -0.11 3.71
N PHE A 85 4.71 -0.81 4.34
CA PHE A 85 6.06 -0.35 4.60
C PHE A 85 7.01 -1.17 3.76
N CYS A 86 7.65 -0.52 2.79
CA CYS A 86 8.32 -1.18 1.68
C CYS A 86 9.81 -0.82 1.62
N ARG A 87 10.57 -1.75 1.07
CA ARG A 87 11.95 -1.58 0.65
C ARG A 87 12.06 -1.86 -0.84
N GLN A 88 12.66 -0.94 -1.60
CA GLN A 88 13.06 -1.21 -2.97
C GLN A 88 14.36 -2.01 -2.94
N VAL A 89 14.34 -3.24 -3.45
CA VAL A 89 15.51 -4.13 -3.49
C VAL A 89 16.39 -3.81 -4.70
N ASN A 90 15.74 -3.60 -5.86
CA ASN A 90 16.34 -3.12 -7.11
C ASN A 90 15.24 -2.47 -7.98
N GLU A 91 15.55 -2.01 -9.18
CA GLU A 91 14.57 -1.30 -10.03
C GLU A 91 13.34 -2.15 -10.39
N ASP A 92 13.47 -3.47 -10.40
CA ASP A 92 12.43 -4.40 -10.82
C ASP A 92 11.71 -5.11 -9.66
N PHE A 93 12.17 -4.97 -8.40
CA PHE A 93 11.65 -5.72 -7.25
C PHE A 93 11.60 -4.90 -5.97
N ALA A 94 10.46 -4.89 -5.31
CA ALA A 94 10.28 -4.38 -3.96
C ALA A 94 9.58 -5.41 -3.07
N GLN A 95 9.75 -5.27 -1.76
CA GLN A 95 9.09 -6.09 -0.74
C GLN A 95 8.52 -5.19 0.35
N CYS A 96 7.34 -5.56 0.85
CA CYS A 96 6.59 -4.79 1.84
C CYS A 96 6.09 -5.69 2.97
N VAL A 97 6.01 -5.12 4.16
CA VAL A 97 5.18 -5.63 5.26
C VAL A 97 3.91 -4.77 5.36
N LEU A 98 2.78 -5.39 5.68
CA LEU A 98 1.49 -4.73 5.73
C LEU A 98 0.97 -4.67 7.16
N PHE A 99 0.40 -3.51 7.51
CA PHE A 99 -0.21 -3.27 8.80
C PHE A 99 -1.65 -2.72 8.64
N ASP A 100 -2.45 -2.83 9.69
CA ASP A 100 -3.80 -2.25 9.76
C ASP A 100 -3.82 -0.78 10.17
N GLY A 101 -2.66 -0.18 10.37
CA GLY A 101 -2.44 1.21 10.74
C GLY A 101 -0.99 1.64 10.52
N ASN A 102 -0.65 2.87 10.93
CA ASN A 102 0.70 3.41 10.84
C ASN A 102 1.20 3.98 12.17
N THR A 103 0.64 3.54 13.28
CA THR A 103 1.09 3.85 14.64
C THR A 103 1.91 2.69 15.21
N GLU A 104 2.64 2.92 16.29
CA GLU A 104 3.44 1.88 16.97
C GLU A 104 2.63 0.65 17.40
N SER A 105 1.32 0.83 17.60
CA SER A 105 0.40 -0.25 18.01
C SER A 105 -0.25 -0.98 16.84
N ALA A 106 0.08 -0.64 15.60
CA ALA A 106 -0.50 -1.28 14.42
C ALA A 106 -0.16 -2.78 14.34
N ASN A 107 -1.13 -3.58 13.93
CA ASN A 107 -0.98 -5.02 13.79
C ASN A 107 -0.41 -5.37 12.41
N LEU A 108 0.62 -6.21 12.39
CA LEU A 108 1.12 -6.83 11.17
C LEU A 108 0.04 -7.80 10.64
N ASN A 109 -0.49 -7.52 9.46
CA ASN A 109 -1.60 -8.29 8.88
C ASN A 109 -1.33 -8.85 7.48
N GLY A 110 -0.14 -8.64 6.91
CA GLY A 110 0.18 -9.19 5.60
C GLY A 110 1.58 -8.87 5.09
N ILE A 111 1.83 -9.34 3.87
CA ILE A 111 3.04 -9.07 3.10
C ILE A 111 2.68 -8.81 1.64
N GLU A 112 3.52 -8.05 0.94
CA GLU A 112 3.42 -7.85 -0.50
C GLU A 112 4.79 -7.85 -1.16
N TYR A 113 4.88 -8.49 -2.32
CA TYR A 113 5.99 -8.36 -3.26
C TYR A 113 5.52 -7.59 -4.48
N ILE A 114 6.32 -6.63 -4.93
CA ILE A 114 6.03 -5.82 -6.11
C ILE A 114 7.11 -6.07 -7.16
N ILE A 115 6.69 -6.40 -8.39
CA ILE A 115 7.60 -6.61 -9.51
C ILE A 115 7.22 -5.72 -10.70
N SER A 116 8.22 -5.38 -11.52
CA SER A 116 7.98 -4.70 -12.78
C SER A 116 7.26 -5.61 -13.79
N GLU A 117 6.63 -4.99 -14.80
CA GLU A 117 6.07 -5.73 -15.95
C GLU A 117 7.12 -6.64 -16.60
N LYS A 118 8.36 -6.17 -16.72
CA LYS A 118 9.47 -6.94 -17.28
C LYS A 118 9.67 -8.27 -16.56
N VAL A 119 9.68 -8.28 -15.23
CA VAL A 119 9.80 -9.51 -14.43
C VAL A 119 8.52 -10.33 -14.51
N PHE A 120 7.34 -9.67 -14.42
CA PHE A 120 6.06 -10.38 -14.52
C PHE A 120 5.90 -11.18 -15.81
N THR A 121 6.36 -10.65 -16.95
CA THR A 121 6.26 -11.36 -18.24
C THR A 121 7.02 -12.68 -18.26
N THR A 122 8.10 -12.80 -17.48
CA THR A 122 8.94 -14.01 -17.37
C THR A 122 8.34 -15.09 -16.47
N LEU A 123 7.32 -14.77 -15.67
CA LEU A 123 6.72 -15.73 -14.75
C LEU A 123 5.99 -16.86 -15.49
N PRO A 124 6.01 -18.09 -14.95
CA PRO A 124 5.15 -19.17 -15.44
C PRO A 124 3.68 -18.77 -15.41
N ALA A 125 2.89 -19.23 -16.38
CA ALA A 125 1.46 -18.90 -16.46
C ALA A 125 0.70 -19.25 -15.16
N ALA A 126 1.03 -20.37 -14.52
CA ALA A 126 0.43 -20.81 -13.26
C ALA A 126 0.75 -19.86 -12.08
N GLU A 127 1.85 -19.11 -12.15
CA GLU A 127 2.25 -18.15 -11.10
C GLU A 127 1.55 -16.80 -11.30
N LYS A 128 1.34 -16.36 -12.54
CA LYS A 128 0.73 -15.04 -12.86
C LYS A 128 -0.61 -14.80 -12.17
N LYS A 129 -1.39 -15.84 -11.91
CA LYS A 129 -2.70 -15.76 -11.24
C LYS A 129 -2.65 -15.28 -9.78
N PHE A 130 -1.47 -15.22 -9.18
CA PHE A 130 -1.27 -14.72 -7.81
C PHE A 130 -0.87 -13.24 -7.76
N TRP A 131 -0.69 -12.59 -8.91
CA TRP A 131 -0.21 -11.23 -9.02
C TRP A 131 -1.33 -10.32 -9.53
N HIS A 132 -1.62 -9.26 -8.78
CA HIS A 132 -2.63 -8.27 -9.15
C HIS A 132 -1.99 -7.06 -9.85
N PRO A 133 -2.73 -6.40 -10.77
CA PRO A 133 -2.24 -5.21 -11.46
C PRO A 133 -2.35 -3.96 -10.59
N HIS A 134 -1.47 -2.96 -10.78
CA HIS A 134 -1.48 -1.71 -10.01
C HIS A 134 -2.06 -0.51 -10.76
N ASN A 135 -2.26 -0.57 -12.09
CA ASN A 135 -2.74 0.58 -12.86
C ASN A 135 -4.08 1.12 -12.33
N GLY A 136 -4.99 0.25 -11.90
CA GLY A 136 -6.28 0.62 -11.33
C GLY A 136 -6.13 1.45 -10.07
N GLU A 137 -5.30 1.01 -9.13
CA GLU A 137 -5.06 1.68 -7.85
C GLU A 137 -4.38 3.05 -8.02
N ILE A 138 -3.45 3.14 -8.98
CA ILE A 138 -2.71 4.37 -9.27
C ILE A 138 -3.62 5.39 -9.97
N LEU A 139 -4.29 4.98 -11.06
CA LEU A 139 -5.09 5.88 -11.89
C LEU A 139 -6.42 6.28 -11.24
N SER A 140 -6.94 5.50 -10.30
CA SER A 140 -8.09 5.90 -9.47
C SER A 140 -7.73 6.91 -8.38
N GLY A 141 -6.43 7.09 -8.07
CA GLY A 141 -5.97 7.89 -6.93
C GLY A 141 -6.07 7.15 -5.59
N GLN A 142 -6.43 5.87 -5.56
CA GLN A 142 -6.62 5.10 -4.33
C GLN A 142 -5.31 4.74 -3.64
N LEU A 143 -4.27 4.35 -4.41
CA LEU A 143 -2.92 4.15 -3.89
C LEU A 143 -2.25 5.50 -3.68
N VAL A 144 -1.77 5.76 -2.47
CA VAL A 144 -1.16 7.03 -2.07
C VAL A 144 0.14 6.80 -1.32
N ALA A 145 1.04 7.79 -1.33
CA ALA A 145 2.26 7.84 -0.51
C ALA A 145 2.20 9.03 0.46
N PRO A 146 1.53 8.88 1.62
CA PRO A 146 1.34 9.98 2.55
C PRO A 146 2.67 10.52 3.09
N GLY A 147 2.73 11.83 3.36
CA GLY A 147 3.88 12.47 4.02
C GLY A 147 5.00 12.93 3.08
N ILE A 148 4.92 12.63 1.78
CA ILE A 148 5.86 13.16 0.78
C ILE A 148 5.19 14.23 -0.09
N PRO A 149 5.95 15.17 -0.69
CA PRO A 149 5.42 16.16 -1.61
C PRO A 149 4.72 15.51 -2.80
N GLU A 150 3.67 16.15 -3.31
CA GLU A 150 2.84 15.63 -4.41
C GLU A 150 3.66 15.29 -5.67
N ALA A 151 4.63 16.12 -6.03
CA ALA A 151 5.50 15.84 -7.18
C ALA A 151 6.35 14.56 -6.97
N ALA A 152 6.80 14.30 -5.74
CA ALA A 152 7.52 13.07 -5.40
C ALA A 152 6.58 11.84 -5.41
N GLU A 153 5.35 12.00 -4.92
CA GLU A 153 4.31 10.97 -5.01
C GLU A 153 3.98 10.63 -6.45
N HIS A 154 3.79 11.66 -7.32
CA HIS A 154 3.55 11.46 -8.75
C HIS A 154 4.69 10.70 -9.43
N ALA A 155 5.95 11.09 -9.18
CA ALA A 155 7.11 10.40 -9.73
C ALA A 155 7.21 8.94 -9.24
N LEU A 156 6.86 8.66 -7.98
CA LEU A 156 6.79 7.32 -7.43
C LEU A 156 5.70 6.50 -8.14
N MET A 157 4.51 7.05 -8.32
CA MET A 157 3.41 6.38 -9.02
C MET A 157 3.74 6.13 -10.49
N GLN A 158 4.40 7.07 -11.16
CA GLN A 158 4.91 6.86 -12.52
C GLN A 158 5.86 5.67 -12.62
N LYS A 159 6.78 5.51 -11.67
CA LYS A 159 7.68 4.34 -11.60
C LYS A 159 6.94 3.03 -11.31
N LYS A 160 5.82 3.08 -10.59
CA LYS A 160 5.01 1.90 -10.25
C LYS A 160 3.96 1.56 -11.30
N MET A 161 3.70 2.43 -12.29
CA MET A 161 2.82 2.11 -13.41
C MET A 161 3.26 0.81 -14.08
N ASN A 162 2.27 -0.02 -14.42
CA ASN A 162 2.45 -1.34 -15.02
C ASN A 162 3.15 -2.40 -14.14
N SER A 163 3.43 -2.10 -12.85
CA SER A 163 3.92 -3.11 -11.91
C SER A 163 2.79 -4.03 -11.44
N TYR A 164 3.17 -5.14 -10.80
CA TYR A 164 2.26 -6.14 -10.25
C TYR A 164 2.60 -6.44 -8.81
N GLY A 165 1.58 -6.62 -7.98
CA GLY A 165 1.69 -7.01 -6.58
C GLY A 165 1.29 -8.46 -6.35
N LYS A 166 2.02 -9.17 -5.46
CA LYS A 166 1.62 -10.46 -4.89
C LYS A 166 1.45 -10.29 -3.40
N THR A 167 0.20 -10.26 -2.97
CA THR A 167 -0.17 -9.84 -1.61
C THR A 167 -0.95 -10.92 -0.90
N TRP A 168 -0.51 -11.22 0.32
CA TRP A 168 -1.19 -12.15 1.22
C TRP A 168 -1.50 -11.46 2.54
N HIS A 169 -2.78 -11.45 2.92
CA HIS A 169 -3.19 -11.10 4.28
C HIS A 169 -3.26 -12.36 5.13
N VAL A 170 -2.59 -12.31 6.27
CA VAL A 170 -2.47 -13.43 7.23
C VAL A 170 -3.31 -13.20 8.48
N TRP A 171 -3.91 -12.01 8.61
CA TRP A 171 -4.80 -11.66 9.71
C TRP A 171 -5.91 -10.74 9.20
N ASN A 172 -7.15 -11.14 9.43
CA ASN A 172 -8.32 -10.28 9.23
C ASN A 172 -8.47 -9.34 10.43
N THR A 173 -7.78 -8.21 10.44
CA THR A 173 -7.89 -7.18 11.50
C THR A 173 -9.15 -6.30 11.37
N GLY A 174 -10.04 -6.64 10.47
CA GLY A 174 -11.28 -5.96 10.15
C GLY A 174 -11.31 -5.46 8.72
N HIS A 175 -12.48 -5.49 8.12
CA HIS A 175 -12.75 -4.95 6.81
C HIS A 175 -13.93 -3.97 6.88
N HIS A 176 -14.21 -3.25 5.80
CA HIS A 176 -15.16 -2.15 5.80
C HIS A 176 -16.51 -2.55 6.42
N GLY A 177 -16.85 -1.91 7.55
CA GLY A 177 -18.09 -2.15 8.28
C GLY A 177 -18.16 -3.44 9.10
N VAL A 178 -17.11 -4.27 9.12
CA VAL A 178 -17.06 -5.53 9.85
C VAL A 178 -15.85 -5.56 10.78
N ALA A 179 -16.09 -5.97 12.02
CA ALA A 179 -15.02 -6.16 13.01
C ALA A 179 -14.08 -7.29 12.58
N GLY A 180 -12.81 -7.13 12.91
CA GLY A 180 -11.80 -8.15 12.68
C GLY A 180 -11.71 -9.20 13.78
N ASP A 181 -10.89 -10.20 13.51
CA ASP A 181 -10.51 -11.21 14.49
C ASP A 181 -9.56 -10.59 15.52
N THR A 182 -9.63 -11.04 16.76
CA THR A 182 -8.74 -10.57 17.83
C THR A 182 -7.35 -11.22 17.77
N LEU A 183 -7.20 -12.30 17.01
CA LEU A 183 -5.95 -13.02 16.73
C LEU A 183 -5.88 -13.37 15.25
N PRO A 184 -4.69 -13.65 14.68
CA PRO A 184 -4.57 -14.18 13.33
C PRO A 184 -5.15 -15.60 13.27
N LEU A 185 -6.36 -15.73 12.74
CA LEU A 185 -7.09 -16.98 12.60
C LEU A 185 -7.27 -17.36 11.13
N GLY A 186 -7.32 -18.67 10.85
CA GLY A 186 -7.56 -19.20 9.51
C GLY A 186 -6.34 -19.19 8.60
N GLU A 187 -6.61 -19.42 7.31
CA GLU A 187 -5.57 -19.47 6.27
C GLU A 187 -5.27 -18.07 5.70
N PRO A 188 -4.05 -17.86 5.18
CA PRO A 188 -3.72 -16.66 4.44
C PRO A 188 -4.66 -16.44 3.25
N MET A 189 -5.08 -15.20 3.03
CA MET A 189 -5.95 -14.82 1.92
C MET A 189 -5.16 -14.05 0.87
N LEU A 190 -5.27 -14.48 -0.40
CA LEU A 190 -4.71 -13.73 -1.52
C LEU A 190 -5.52 -12.45 -1.72
N ALA A 191 -4.85 -11.33 -1.70
CA ALA A 191 -5.44 -10.03 -1.96
C ALA A 191 -5.42 -9.69 -3.46
N TRP A 192 -6.25 -8.75 -3.85
CA TRP A 192 -6.36 -8.22 -5.21
C TRP A 192 -6.46 -6.70 -5.19
N SER A 193 -6.50 -6.09 -6.37
CA SER A 193 -6.68 -4.65 -6.56
C SER A 193 -8.09 -4.32 -7.07
N PHE A 194 -8.53 -3.07 -6.82
CA PHE A 194 -9.68 -2.49 -7.51
C PHE A 194 -9.24 -1.97 -8.87
N ASN A 195 -9.96 -2.35 -9.93
CA ASN A 195 -9.62 -2.01 -11.31
C ASN A 195 -10.72 -1.22 -12.02
N ARG A 196 -11.84 -0.96 -11.33
CA ARG A 196 -12.97 -0.17 -11.82
C ARG A 196 -13.52 0.73 -10.72
N ASP A 197 -14.07 1.86 -11.12
CA ASP A 197 -14.89 2.68 -10.22
C ASP A 197 -16.12 1.88 -9.78
N GLY A 198 -16.51 2.01 -8.52
CA GLY A 198 -17.61 1.25 -7.94
C GLY A 198 -17.23 -0.11 -7.36
N GLU A 199 -16.02 -0.63 -7.56
CA GLU A 199 -15.56 -1.88 -6.93
C GLU A 199 -15.24 -1.70 -5.43
N ALA A 200 -14.69 -0.56 -5.03
CA ALA A 200 -14.52 -0.23 -3.62
C ALA A 200 -15.88 -0.03 -2.93
N ALA A 201 -16.04 -0.54 -1.72
CA ALA A 201 -17.27 -0.39 -0.94
C ALA A 201 -17.61 1.09 -0.73
N PRO A 202 -18.89 1.47 -0.76
CA PRO A 202 -19.31 2.86 -0.56
C PRO A 202 -18.74 3.41 0.75
N GLY A 203 -18.07 4.57 0.69
CA GLY A 203 -17.46 5.22 1.84
C GLY A 203 -16.08 4.69 2.27
N LEU A 204 -15.58 3.56 1.74
CA LEU A 204 -14.27 3.02 2.11
C LEU A 204 -13.13 4.03 1.86
N VAL A 205 -13.02 4.53 0.64
CA VAL A 205 -12.00 5.51 0.25
C VAL A 205 -12.20 6.84 0.98
N ALA A 206 -13.45 7.32 1.03
CA ALA A 206 -13.78 8.60 1.70
C ALA A 206 -13.47 8.57 3.21
N ALA A 207 -13.68 7.43 3.88
CA ALA A 207 -13.34 7.27 5.29
C ALA A 207 -11.82 7.37 5.55
N ARG A 208 -10.99 6.74 4.68
CA ARG A 208 -9.55 6.88 4.72
C ARG A 208 -9.13 8.33 4.46
N ASP A 209 -9.63 8.94 3.40
CA ASP A 209 -9.27 10.30 3.01
C ASP A 209 -9.60 11.30 4.12
N LYS A 210 -10.79 11.20 4.73
CA LYS A 210 -11.18 12.03 5.87
C LYS A 210 -10.23 11.86 7.07
N ARG A 211 -9.92 10.61 7.44
CA ARG A 211 -9.06 10.31 8.60
C ARG A 211 -7.63 10.77 8.40
N MET A 212 -7.09 10.53 7.19
CA MET A 212 -5.70 10.83 6.87
C MET A 212 -5.50 12.21 6.21
N LYS A 213 -6.57 13.01 6.05
CA LYS A 213 -6.55 14.31 5.37
C LYS A 213 -5.97 14.21 3.96
N LEU A 214 -6.45 13.23 3.20
CA LEU A 214 -6.06 12.97 1.82
C LEU A 214 -7.21 13.34 0.88
N ASP A 215 -6.91 13.42 -0.41
CA ASP A 215 -7.89 13.63 -1.48
C ASP A 215 -7.55 12.73 -2.68
N SER A 216 -8.22 11.58 -2.74
CA SER A 216 -8.05 10.62 -3.83
C SER A 216 -8.53 11.17 -5.18
N ALA A 217 -9.56 12.02 -5.18
CA ALA A 217 -10.09 12.61 -6.42
C ALA A 217 -9.10 13.62 -7.02
N ALA A 218 -8.48 14.46 -6.18
CA ALA A 218 -7.40 15.34 -6.63
C ALA A 218 -6.23 14.55 -7.20
N ARG A 219 -5.79 13.48 -6.52
CA ARG A 219 -4.70 12.61 -7.01
C ARG A 219 -5.03 11.95 -8.35
N ARG A 220 -6.25 11.46 -8.50
CA ARG A 220 -6.73 10.93 -9.79
C ARG A 220 -6.60 11.96 -10.91
N THR A 221 -6.95 13.21 -10.64
CA THR A 221 -6.85 14.32 -11.60
C THR A 221 -5.40 14.61 -11.94
N HIS A 222 -4.52 14.71 -10.94
CA HIS A 222 -3.10 15.00 -11.11
C HIS A 222 -2.33 13.88 -11.83
N ARG A 223 -2.83 12.64 -11.78
CA ARG A 223 -2.24 11.47 -12.46
C ARG A 223 -2.87 11.18 -13.82
N SER A 224 -3.68 12.09 -14.35
CA SER A 224 -4.33 11.88 -15.65
C SER A 224 -3.36 11.74 -16.82
N ASP A 225 -2.18 12.33 -16.73
CA ASP A 225 -1.07 12.21 -17.68
C ASP A 225 -0.48 10.79 -17.72
N LEU A 226 -0.49 10.06 -16.58
CA LEU A 226 0.01 8.70 -16.49
C LEU A 226 -0.80 7.68 -17.31
N ARG A 227 -2.01 8.06 -17.75
CA ARG A 227 -2.82 7.23 -18.68
C ARG A 227 -2.07 6.93 -19.97
N GLY A 228 -1.23 7.86 -20.43
CA GLY A 228 -0.45 7.72 -21.68
C GLY A 228 0.63 6.64 -21.60
N ILE A 229 1.06 6.23 -20.42
CA ILE A 229 2.06 5.19 -20.20
C ILE A 229 1.46 3.89 -19.63
N ALA A 230 0.17 3.89 -19.31
CA ALA A 230 -0.54 2.71 -18.83
C ALA A 230 -0.66 1.67 -19.96
N LYS A 231 -0.29 0.44 -19.64
CA LYS A 231 -0.41 -0.71 -20.55
C LYS A 231 -1.53 -1.63 -20.07
N PRO A 232 -2.12 -2.43 -20.97
CA PRO A 232 -3.01 -3.51 -20.56
C PRO A 232 -2.30 -4.46 -19.58
N GLN A 233 -2.98 -4.77 -18.46
CA GLN A 233 -2.42 -5.65 -17.45
C GLN A 233 -3.28 -6.91 -17.26
N SER A 234 -2.63 -8.05 -17.09
CA SER A 234 -3.29 -9.31 -16.74
C SER A 234 -3.92 -9.24 -15.35
N GLY A 235 -5.16 -9.69 -15.21
CA GLY A 235 -5.88 -9.73 -13.94
C GLY A 235 -6.73 -8.51 -13.62
N VAL A 236 -6.81 -7.52 -14.50
CA VAL A 236 -7.74 -6.38 -14.39
C VAL A 236 -9.20 -6.86 -14.33
N ASP A 237 -9.53 -7.90 -15.11
CA ASP A 237 -10.87 -8.48 -15.16
C ASP A 237 -11.10 -9.62 -14.15
N ALA A 238 -10.10 -9.97 -13.33
CA ALA A 238 -10.18 -11.13 -12.44
C ALA A 238 -11.37 -11.09 -11.46
N LEU A 239 -11.77 -9.88 -11.00
CA LEU A 239 -12.89 -9.69 -10.08
C LEU A 239 -14.08 -8.95 -10.71
N LYS A 240 -14.07 -8.76 -12.04
CA LYS A 240 -15.13 -8.05 -12.75
C LYS A 240 -16.50 -8.67 -12.48
N GLY A 241 -17.45 -7.84 -12.03
CA GLY A 241 -18.82 -8.28 -11.73
C GLY A 241 -19.01 -9.03 -10.41
N GLN A 242 -17.95 -9.21 -9.59
CA GLN A 242 -18.03 -9.97 -8.34
C GLN A 242 -18.30 -9.10 -7.10
N PHE A 243 -18.39 -7.77 -7.25
CA PHE A 243 -18.58 -6.85 -6.12
C PHE A 243 -20.04 -6.58 -5.74
N GLY A 244 -21.01 -7.25 -6.37
CA GLY A 244 -22.45 -7.07 -6.11
C GLY A 244 -23.00 -5.69 -6.52
N ARG A 245 -22.23 -4.89 -7.26
CA ARG A 245 -22.59 -3.57 -7.79
C ARG A 245 -21.91 -3.31 -9.14
N PRO A 246 -22.48 -2.41 -9.99
CA PRO A 246 -21.87 -2.07 -11.26
C PRO A 246 -20.50 -1.44 -11.09
N GLY A 247 -19.54 -1.84 -11.92
CA GLY A 247 -18.24 -1.18 -12.07
C GLY A 247 -18.18 -0.38 -13.36
N THR A 248 -17.48 0.75 -13.34
CA THR A 248 -17.19 1.57 -14.51
C THR A 248 -15.69 1.56 -14.77
N ASP A 249 -15.31 1.39 -16.05
CA ASP A 249 -13.89 1.33 -16.41
C ASP A 249 -13.16 2.64 -16.06
N ILE A 250 -11.98 2.52 -15.47
CA ILE A 250 -11.08 3.63 -15.21
C ILE A 250 -10.29 3.91 -16.49
N PRO A 251 -10.28 5.16 -17.02
CA PRO A 251 -9.51 5.48 -18.22
C PRO A 251 -8.03 5.14 -18.08
N GLY A 252 -7.51 4.33 -19.02
CA GLY A 252 -6.13 3.83 -19.01
C GLY A 252 -5.95 2.45 -18.34
N VAL A 253 -6.99 1.90 -17.71
CA VAL A 253 -6.97 0.56 -17.11
C VAL A 253 -7.67 -0.44 -18.02
N SER A 254 -6.98 -1.49 -18.44
CA SER A 254 -7.54 -2.50 -19.33
C SER A 254 -6.90 -3.87 -19.11
N GLU A 255 -7.68 -4.92 -19.36
CA GLU A 255 -7.19 -6.31 -19.31
C GLU A 255 -6.23 -6.59 -20.47
N GLN A 256 -5.15 -7.29 -20.17
CA GLN A 256 -4.24 -7.81 -21.19
C GLN A 256 -4.89 -8.99 -21.93
N ARG A 257 -5.18 -8.81 -23.21
CA ARG A 257 -5.71 -9.90 -24.03
C ARG A 257 -4.66 -11.00 -24.19
N PRO A 258 -5.04 -12.27 -24.14
CA PRO A 258 -4.14 -13.37 -24.49
C PRO A 258 -3.57 -13.13 -25.90
N VAL A 259 -2.26 -13.27 -26.06
CA VAL A 259 -1.67 -13.31 -27.39
C VAL A 259 -2.22 -14.57 -28.07
N ALA A 260 -2.96 -14.40 -29.17
CA ALA A 260 -3.44 -15.53 -29.95
C ALA A 260 -2.21 -16.37 -30.35
N SER A 261 -2.18 -17.64 -29.94
CA SER A 261 -1.16 -18.56 -30.44
C SER A 261 -1.27 -18.61 -31.96
N PRO A 262 -0.16 -18.48 -32.70
CA PRO A 262 -0.22 -18.67 -34.13
C PRO A 262 -0.88 -20.03 -34.43
N ALA A 263 -1.89 -20.04 -35.29
CA ALA A 263 -2.53 -21.26 -35.74
C ALA A 263 -1.43 -22.20 -36.26
N LYS A 264 -1.40 -23.44 -35.72
CA LYS A 264 -0.47 -24.47 -36.18
C LYS A 264 -0.89 -24.96 -37.57
#